data_161815509a2e318e30e515a9235ed4a7
#
_entry.id   161815509a2e318e30e515a9235ed4a7
#
_cell.length_a   1.000
_cell.length_b   1.000
_cell.length_c   1.000
_cell.angle_alpha   90.00
_cell.angle_beta   90.00
_cell.angle_gamma   90.00
#
_symmetry.space_group_name_H-M   'P 1'
#
loop_
_entity.id
_entity.type
_entity.pdbx_description
1 polymer ?
#
loop_
_entity_poly.entity_id
_entity_poly.type
_entity_poly.pdbx_seq_one_letter_code
_entity_poly.pdbx_strand_id
1 'polypeptide(L)'
;MRKNKNAKSDADLQKILTLSQKNQTLQLQLYKQCAEFADFTNYISYNWKDVQKQLSATDIAIEFTAIKTGVLDNENIMEAIILTKDAKTPITIPICTLAEGKKMLADDYVYDSSDNLVWGKIRDYLSGKKRLFFSADGIFNNMGIEYLVYDGKPLSEQMEVYRLSTTKVLCYHQQPALTSNAVLFGDINYNEEGTNSSSVKRELAGLRGNGDVNMFGNLDNTKREISEIEQVLKKGSIKKVVSLSDQNASKQAFLNLTDKKLNILHIATHGAYRPQKGMSDQEAMSSSILAFAGANLDEQGIVTAAEVAKMNLRECDLVALSACETGLGKLGTDGVFGLQRGFKNAGVHTLLMSLKNVYDASTAELMISFYRYLMAGVSKREALKRAQQDVRAKGYKDAKYWASFILLDAI
;
A
#
# COMPACT_ATOMS: atom_id res chain seq x y z
N MET A 1 -7.72 -52.45 -7.20
CA MET A 1 -7.98 -51.42 -8.24
C MET A 1 -8.55 -50.15 -7.60
N ARG A 2 -7.74 -49.14 -7.32
CA ARG A 2 -8.20 -47.82 -6.85
C ARG A 2 -8.62 -47.00 -8.07
N LYS A 3 -9.92 -46.76 -8.26
CA LYS A 3 -10.44 -45.88 -9.33
C LYS A 3 -9.96 -44.45 -9.04
N ASN A 4 -9.26 -43.88 -10.02
CA ASN A 4 -8.85 -42.49 -10.04
C ASN A 4 -10.08 -41.57 -10.02
N LYS A 5 -10.38 -40.91 -8.91
CA LYS A 5 -11.58 -40.05 -8.72
C LYS A 5 -11.44 -38.64 -9.37
N ASN A 6 -10.42 -38.37 -10.16
CA ASN A 6 -10.12 -37.04 -10.70
C ASN A 6 -10.18 -36.92 -12.23
N ALA A 7 -10.82 -37.85 -12.94
CA ALA A 7 -11.11 -37.63 -14.35
C ALA A 7 -12.37 -36.77 -14.46
N LYS A 8 -12.23 -35.51 -14.90
CA LYS A 8 -13.37 -34.68 -15.31
C LYS A 8 -14.13 -35.41 -16.41
N SER A 9 -15.46 -35.45 -16.37
CA SER A 9 -16.27 -36.05 -17.39
C SER A 9 -16.13 -35.25 -18.70
N ASP A 10 -16.35 -35.90 -19.87
CA ASP A 10 -16.34 -35.20 -21.17
C ASP A 10 -17.33 -34.02 -21.18
N ALA A 11 -18.46 -34.17 -20.49
CA ALA A 11 -19.44 -33.10 -20.32
C ALA A 11 -18.87 -31.90 -19.56
N ASP A 12 -18.05 -32.12 -18.51
CA ASP A 12 -17.39 -31.05 -17.76
C ASP A 12 -16.33 -30.35 -18.61
N LEU A 13 -15.58 -31.08 -19.40
CA LEU A 13 -14.60 -30.51 -20.34
C LEU A 13 -15.28 -29.65 -21.41
N GLN A 14 -16.40 -30.13 -22.00
CA GLN A 14 -17.19 -29.35 -22.96
C GLN A 14 -17.74 -28.06 -22.33
N LYS A 15 -18.23 -28.13 -21.09
CA LYS A 15 -18.74 -26.96 -20.36
C LYS A 15 -17.61 -25.95 -20.10
N ILE A 16 -16.42 -26.41 -19.71
CA ILE A 16 -15.24 -25.54 -19.52
C ILE A 16 -14.86 -24.86 -20.83
N LEU A 17 -14.81 -25.59 -21.96
CA LEU A 17 -14.50 -25.03 -23.26
C LEU A 17 -15.51 -23.95 -23.67
N THR A 18 -16.80 -24.24 -23.53
CA THR A 18 -17.88 -23.29 -23.84
C THR A 18 -17.80 -22.04 -23.00
N LEU A 19 -17.55 -22.18 -21.69
CA LEU A 19 -17.39 -21.03 -20.78
C LEU A 19 -16.13 -20.22 -21.12
N SER A 20 -15.03 -20.89 -21.50
CA SER A 20 -13.80 -20.24 -21.93
C SER A 20 -14.00 -19.41 -23.20
N GLN A 21 -14.68 -19.98 -24.21
CA GLN A 21 -15.02 -19.26 -25.45
C GLN A 21 -15.93 -18.06 -25.18
N LYS A 22 -16.95 -18.23 -24.33
CA LYS A 22 -17.84 -17.13 -23.94
C LYS A 22 -17.07 -16.02 -23.21
N ASN A 23 -16.15 -16.39 -22.31
CA ASN A 23 -15.29 -15.44 -21.61
C ASN A 23 -14.42 -14.65 -22.59
N GLN A 24 -13.76 -15.32 -23.55
CA GLN A 24 -12.96 -14.65 -24.58
C GLN A 24 -13.80 -13.68 -25.42
N THR A 25 -15.02 -14.08 -25.80
CA THR A 25 -15.93 -13.21 -26.56
C THR A 25 -16.32 -11.97 -25.78
N LEU A 26 -16.67 -12.14 -24.49
CA LEU A 26 -17.01 -11.01 -23.61
C LEU A 26 -15.80 -10.07 -23.37
N GLN A 27 -14.61 -10.64 -23.20
CA GLN A 27 -13.38 -9.85 -23.08
C GLN A 27 -13.11 -9.03 -24.34
N LEU A 28 -13.27 -9.61 -25.53
CA LEU A 28 -13.13 -8.88 -26.80
C LEU A 28 -14.16 -7.78 -26.98
N GLN A 29 -15.39 -7.99 -26.52
CA GLN A 29 -16.43 -6.96 -26.55
C GLN A 29 -16.09 -5.81 -25.59
N LEU A 30 -15.67 -6.10 -24.35
CA LEU A 30 -15.21 -5.10 -23.38
C LEU A 30 -14.00 -4.33 -23.90
N TYR A 31 -13.01 -5.02 -24.49
CA TYR A 31 -11.85 -4.38 -25.11
C TYR A 31 -12.23 -3.35 -26.18
N LYS A 32 -13.25 -3.66 -27.01
CA LYS A 32 -13.70 -2.77 -28.08
C LYS A 32 -14.58 -1.60 -27.60
N GLN A 33 -15.25 -1.76 -26.48
CA GLN A 33 -16.27 -0.82 -25.99
C GLN A 33 -15.81 0.03 -24.80
N CYS A 34 -14.76 -0.38 -24.11
CA CYS A 34 -14.29 0.28 -22.90
C CYS A 34 -12.78 0.53 -22.99
N ALA A 35 -12.38 1.79 -23.19
CA ALA A 35 -10.97 2.17 -23.24
C ALA A 35 -10.21 1.78 -21.95
N GLU A 36 -10.85 1.89 -20.79
CA GLU A 36 -10.27 1.51 -19.50
C GLU A 36 -9.99 0.01 -19.40
N PHE A 37 -10.85 -0.83 -19.96
CA PHE A 37 -10.62 -2.26 -20.04
C PHE A 37 -9.48 -2.60 -21.02
N ALA A 38 -9.36 -1.83 -22.11
CA ALA A 38 -8.24 -1.97 -23.04
C ALA A 38 -6.91 -1.61 -22.36
N ASP A 39 -6.88 -0.54 -21.57
CA ASP A 39 -5.70 -0.13 -20.79
C ASP A 39 -5.31 -1.19 -19.76
N PHE A 40 -6.29 -1.75 -19.03
CA PHE A 40 -6.05 -2.87 -18.11
C PHE A 40 -5.52 -4.11 -18.84
N THR A 41 -6.09 -4.45 -19.99
CA THR A 41 -5.64 -5.59 -20.78
C THR A 41 -4.21 -5.39 -21.29
N ASN A 42 -3.86 -4.18 -21.72
CA ASN A 42 -2.50 -3.82 -22.09
C ASN A 42 -1.56 -3.97 -20.87
N TYR A 43 -1.96 -3.46 -19.71
CA TYR A 43 -1.18 -3.57 -18.48
C TYR A 43 -0.85 -5.02 -18.10
N ILE A 44 -1.82 -5.94 -18.15
CA ILE A 44 -1.58 -7.37 -17.84
C ILE A 44 -0.72 -8.07 -18.89
N SER A 45 -0.67 -7.56 -20.12
CA SER A 45 0.10 -8.15 -21.23
C SER A 45 1.60 -7.82 -21.16
N TYR A 46 2.00 -6.75 -20.45
CA TYR A 46 3.40 -6.39 -20.32
C TYR A 46 4.23 -7.53 -19.69
N ASN A 47 5.41 -7.73 -20.24
CA ASN A 47 6.38 -8.71 -19.77
C ASN A 47 7.71 -8.03 -19.40
N TRP A 48 8.68 -8.79 -18.91
CA TRP A 48 9.96 -8.26 -18.46
C TRP A 48 10.75 -7.48 -19.53
N LYS A 49 10.57 -7.81 -20.85
CA LYS A 49 11.22 -7.05 -21.93
C LYS A 49 10.64 -5.65 -22.07
N ASP A 50 9.36 -5.48 -21.78
CA ASP A 50 8.72 -4.18 -21.82
C ASP A 50 9.18 -3.33 -20.64
N VAL A 51 9.29 -3.92 -19.44
CA VAL A 51 9.92 -3.28 -18.28
C VAL A 51 11.37 -2.89 -18.59
N GLN A 52 12.16 -3.79 -19.21
CA GLN A 52 13.55 -3.54 -19.58
C GLN A 52 13.71 -2.31 -20.49
N LYS A 53 12.78 -2.10 -21.44
CA LYS A 53 12.80 -0.92 -22.33
C LYS A 53 12.74 0.39 -21.56
N GLN A 54 12.05 0.42 -20.41
CA GLN A 54 11.89 1.61 -19.56
C GLN A 54 13.12 1.92 -18.71
N LEU A 55 14.01 0.95 -18.50
CA LEU A 55 15.21 1.13 -17.70
C LEU A 55 16.30 1.90 -18.46
N SER A 56 17.04 2.75 -17.75
CA SER A 56 18.34 3.29 -18.20
C SER A 56 19.50 2.37 -17.78
N ALA A 57 20.72 2.65 -18.24
CA ALA A 57 21.91 1.87 -17.85
C ALA A 57 22.19 1.91 -16.33
N THR A 58 21.79 2.99 -15.66
CA THR A 58 21.97 3.16 -14.20
C THR A 58 20.78 2.71 -13.38
N ASP A 59 19.79 2.06 -13.98
CA ASP A 59 18.60 1.55 -13.30
C ASP A 59 18.73 0.05 -13.04
N ILE A 60 18.01 -0.40 -12.01
CA ILE A 60 17.80 -1.80 -11.71
C ILE A 60 16.34 -2.01 -11.31
N ALA A 61 15.69 -3.04 -11.84
CA ALA A 61 14.35 -3.46 -11.44
C ALA A 61 14.42 -4.82 -10.74
N ILE A 62 13.67 -4.98 -9.66
CA ILE A 62 13.63 -6.21 -8.85
C ILE A 62 12.18 -6.57 -8.54
N GLU A 63 11.77 -7.79 -8.89
CA GLU A 63 10.56 -8.42 -8.36
C GLU A 63 11.00 -9.40 -7.28
N PHE A 64 10.59 -9.17 -6.03
CA PHE A 64 10.72 -10.19 -5.01
C PHE A 64 9.59 -11.20 -5.16
N THR A 65 9.87 -12.47 -4.86
CA THR A 65 8.85 -13.53 -4.91
C THR A 65 9.11 -14.56 -3.82
N ALA A 66 8.05 -15.13 -3.29
CA ALA A 66 8.10 -16.23 -2.32
C ALA A 66 7.91 -17.56 -3.05
N ILE A 67 8.94 -18.40 -3.07
CA ILE A 67 8.88 -19.72 -3.71
C ILE A 67 8.72 -20.81 -2.65
N LYS A 68 7.75 -21.70 -2.88
CA LYS A 68 7.55 -22.89 -2.06
C LYS A 68 8.55 -23.97 -2.45
N THR A 69 9.47 -24.30 -1.56
CA THR A 69 10.49 -25.34 -1.80
C THR A 69 10.14 -26.68 -1.15
N GLY A 70 9.13 -26.71 -0.27
CA GLY A 70 8.71 -27.92 0.44
C GLY A 70 7.26 -27.93 0.90
N VAL A 71 6.88 -28.94 1.69
CA VAL A 71 5.51 -29.11 2.20
C VAL A 71 5.23 -28.21 3.40
N LEU A 72 6.27 -27.79 4.13
CA LEU A 72 6.18 -26.94 5.31
C LEU A 72 6.37 -25.47 4.95
N ASP A 73 5.60 -24.56 5.55
CA ASP A 73 5.69 -23.10 5.30
C ASP A 73 7.09 -22.51 5.60
N ASN A 74 7.86 -23.15 6.49
CA ASN A 74 9.20 -22.69 6.87
C ASN A 74 10.28 -22.96 5.79
N GLU A 75 9.97 -23.77 4.77
CA GLU A 75 10.87 -24.09 3.66
C GLU A 75 10.71 -23.13 2.48
N ASN A 76 9.82 -22.14 2.59
CA ASN A 76 9.68 -21.11 1.55
C ASN A 76 10.91 -20.21 1.54
N ILE A 77 11.39 -19.91 0.32
CA ILE A 77 12.53 -19.02 0.07
C ILE A 77 12.01 -17.74 -0.57
N MET A 78 12.50 -16.61 -0.07
CA MET A 78 12.35 -15.32 -0.74
C MET A 78 13.45 -15.16 -1.79
N GLU A 79 13.09 -14.89 -3.02
CA GLU A 79 13.99 -14.67 -4.13
C GLU A 79 13.84 -13.28 -4.72
N ALA A 80 14.92 -12.74 -5.26
CA ALA A 80 14.93 -11.52 -6.07
C ALA A 80 15.10 -11.89 -7.55
N ILE A 81 14.15 -11.49 -8.38
CA ILE A 81 14.23 -11.55 -9.84
C ILE A 81 14.74 -10.19 -10.30
N ILE A 82 15.98 -10.13 -10.73
CA ILE A 82 16.73 -8.92 -11.06
C ILE A 82 16.75 -8.68 -12.55
N LEU A 83 16.45 -7.45 -12.97
CA LEU A 83 16.48 -7.00 -14.35
C LEU A 83 17.28 -5.69 -14.47
N THR A 84 18.27 -5.68 -15.37
CA THR A 84 19.00 -4.47 -15.77
C THR A 84 18.82 -4.19 -17.25
N LYS A 85 19.19 -2.98 -17.69
CA LYS A 85 19.05 -2.55 -19.10
C LYS A 85 19.67 -3.53 -20.09
N ASP A 86 20.86 -4.05 -19.77
CA ASP A 86 21.67 -4.87 -20.69
C ASP A 86 21.57 -6.38 -20.40
N ALA A 87 20.69 -6.80 -19.49
CA ALA A 87 20.50 -8.19 -19.15
C ALA A 87 19.92 -8.96 -20.34
N LYS A 88 20.49 -10.11 -20.67
CA LYS A 88 19.94 -11.02 -21.71
C LYS A 88 18.64 -11.67 -21.23
N THR A 89 18.58 -12.00 -19.95
CA THR A 89 17.43 -12.57 -19.24
C THR A 89 17.42 -12.06 -17.81
N PRO A 90 16.26 -12.02 -17.13
CA PRO A 90 16.24 -11.79 -15.68
C PRO A 90 17.08 -12.82 -14.93
N ILE A 91 17.66 -12.41 -13.82
CA ILE A 91 18.53 -13.25 -12.97
C ILE A 91 17.80 -13.46 -11.64
N THR A 92 17.75 -14.70 -11.16
CA THR A 92 17.11 -15.04 -9.88
C THR A 92 18.17 -15.30 -8.82
N ILE A 93 18.04 -14.63 -7.68
CA ILE A 93 18.97 -14.73 -6.54
C ILE A 93 18.14 -15.08 -5.28
N PRO A 94 18.45 -16.19 -4.59
CA PRO A 94 17.85 -16.47 -3.28
C PRO A 94 18.33 -15.45 -2.25
N ILE A 95 17.40 -14.89 -1.50
CA ILE A 95 17.67 -13.84 -0.50
C ILE A 95 17.68 -14.42 0.91
N CYS A 96 16.57 -14.98 1.36
CA CYS A 96 16.44 -15.57 2.70
C CYS A 96 15.33 -16.60 2.74
N THR A 97 15.35 -17.44 3.77
CA THR A 97 14.19 -18.28 4.10
C THR A 97 13.08 -17.45 4.73
N LEU A 98 11.85 -17.96 4.68
CA LEU A 98 10.73 -17.29 5.37
C LEU A 98 10.97 -17.18 6.89
N ALA A 99 11.66 -18.15 7.48
CA ALA A 99 12.02 -18.13 8.91
C ALA A 99 12.97 -16.96 9.24
N GLU A 100 14.01 -16.76 8.42
CA GLU A 100 14.92 -15.61 8.55
C GLU A 100 14.19 -14.29 8.34
N GLY A 101 13.32 -14.18 7.33
CA GLY A 101 12.51 -12.99 7.10
C GLY A 101 11.58 -12.67 8.28
N LYS A 102 10.94 -13.67 8.89
CA LYS A 102 10.12 -13.49 10.11
C LYS A 102 10.97 -12.99 11.29
N LYS A 103 12.20 -13.51 11.43
CA LYS A 103 13.13 -13.04 12.48
C LYS A 103 13.52 -11.58 12.25
N MET A 104 13.80 -11.18 11.00
CA MET A 104 14.06 -9.77 10.67
C MET A 104 12.86 -8.88 10.99
N LEU A 105 11.64 -9.30 10.65
CA LEU A 105 10.42 -8.50 10.92
C LEU A 105 10.16 -8.32 12.42
N ALA A 106 10.51 -9.30 13.24
CA ALA A 106 10.36 -9.27 14.69
C ALA A 106 11.48 -8.51 15.41
N ASP A 107 12.57 -8.16 14.72
CA ASP A 107 13.69 -7.42 15.27
C ASP A 107 13.42 -5.91 15.21
N ASP A 108 13.26 -5.28 16.36
CA ASP A 108 13.05 -3.83 16.46
C ASP A 108 14.26 -3.01 15.98
N TYR A 109 15.46 -3.61 15.97
CA TYR A 109 16.73 -2.99 15.56
C TYR A 109 17.13 -3.34 14.13
N VAL A 110 16.28 -4.01 13.35
CA VAL A 110 16.60 -4.45 11.98
C VAL A 110 17.10 -3.31 11.08
N TYR A 111 16.61 -2.10 11.30
CA TYR A 111 17.01 -0.91 10.52
C TYR A 111 18.32 -0.27 10.99
N ASP A 112 18.89 -0.73 12.09
CA ASP A 112 20.20 -0.27 12.62
C ASP A 112 21.32 -1.28 12.32
N SER A 113 20.98 -2.48 11.81
CA SER A 113 21.94 -3.53 11.44
C SER A 113 22.58 -3.25 10.09
N SER A 114 23.92 -3.35 10.03
CA SER A 114 24.68 -3.29 8.77
C SER A 114 24.72 -4.64 8.02
N ASP A 115 24.42 -5.74 8.70
CA ASP A 115 24.50 -7.10 8.15
C ASP A 115 23.12 -7.58 7.66
N ASN A 116 22.45 -6.76 6.86
CA ASN A 116 21.13 -7.14 6.36
C ASN A 116 21.21 -8.25 5.30
N LEU A 117 20.26 -9.15 5.35
CA LEU A 117 20.19 -10.31 4.46
C LEU A 117 19.70 -9.97 3.05
N VAL A 118 19.08 -8.81 2.84
CA VAL A 118 18.46 -8.45 1.56
C VAL A 118 19.49 -7.87 0.60
N TRP A 119 20.00 -6.67 0.89
CA TRP A 119 20.84 -5.92 -0.05
C TRP A 119 22.26 -6.50 -0.17
N GLY A 120 22.78 -7.12 0.89
CA GLY A 120 24.07 -7.78 0.87
C GLY A 120 24.17 -8.93 -0.14
N LYS A 121 23.06 -9.67 -0.36
CA LYS A 121 23.00 -10.77 -1.32
C LYS A 121 23.07 -10.34 -2.78
N ILE A 122 22.70 -9.10 -3.06
CA ILE A 122 22.63 -8.55 -4.42
C ILE A 122 23.53 -7.33 -4.62
N ARG A 123 24.52 -7.17 -3.74
CA ARG A 123 25.48 -6.04 -3.74
C ARG A 123 26.10 -5.77 -5.11
N ASP A 124 26.56 -6.79 -5.81
CA ASP A 124 27.23 -6.66 -7.11
C ASP A 124 26.30 -6.08 -8.18
N TYR A 125 24.99 -6.35 -8.07
CA TYR A 125 23.98 -5.83 -9.00
C TYR A 125 23.58 -4.39 -8.69
N LEU A 126 23.75 -3.93 -7.44
CA LEU A 126 23.47 -2.56 -7.02
C LEU A 126 24.64 -1.61 -7.34
N SER A 127 25.86 -2.15 -7.52
CA SER A 127 27.06 -1.36 -7.80
C SER A 127 26.88 -0.49 -9.05
N GLY A 128 27.14 0.82 -8.93
CA GLY A 128 27.00 1.80 -10.02
C GLY A 128 25.57 2.15 -10.41
N LYS A 129 24.56 1.61 -9.73
CA LYS A 129 23.16 1.95 -9.99
C LYS A 129 22.75 3.21 -9.22
N LYS A 130 21.86 4.02 -9.84
CA LYS A 130 21.32 5.26 -9.28
C LYS A 130 19.88 5.11 -8.86
N ARG A 131 19.08 4.30 -9.59
CA ARG A 131 17.65 4.08 -9.32
C ARG A 131 17.38 2.59 -9.19
N LEU A 132 16.67 2.26 -8.12
CA LEU A 132 16.13 0.93 -7.85
C LEU A 132 14.59 1.00 -7.89
N PHE A 133 14.00 0.21 -8.74
CA PHE A 133 12.56 -0.05 -8.78
C PHE A 133 12.32 -1.46 -8.25
N PHE A 134 11.54 -1.61 -7.18
CA PHE A 134 11.29 -2.96 -6.67
C PHE A 134 9.81 -3.18 -6.32
N SER A 135 9.36 -4.42 -6.49
CA SER A 135 8.08 -4.90 -5.99
C SER A 135 8.34 -5.90 -4.86
N ALA A 136 7.70 -5.70 -3.74
CA ALA A 136 7.79 -6.59 -2.59
C ALA A 136 6.79 -7.75 -2.72
N ASP A 137 7.17 -8.93 -2.22
CA ASP A 137 6.27 -10.07 -2.05
C ASP A 137 6.49 -10.73 -0.69
N GLY A 138 5.56 -11.58 -0.28
CA GLY A 138 5.62 -12.30 0.97
C GLY A 138 5.93 -11.40 2.16
N ILE A 139 6.90 -11.82 2.99
CA ILE A 139 7.27 -11.12 4.23
C ILE A 139 7.79 -9.68 3.98
N PHE A 140 8.35 -9.38 2.80
CA PHE A 140 8.86 -8.05 2.47
C PHE A 140 7.77 -7.01 2.25
N ASN A 141 6.51 -7.45 2.08
CA ASN A 141 5.38 -6.53 2.09
C ASN A 141 5.16 -5.86 3.46
N ASN A 142 5.58 -6.52 4.54
CA ASN A 142 5.39 -6.04 5.92
C ASN A 142 6.62 -5.30 6.46
N MET A 143 7.63 -5.03 5.62
CA MET A 143 8.89 -4.41 6.01
C MET A 143 9.29 -3.29 5.04
N GLY A 144 9.74 -2.17 5.57
CA GLY A 144 10.37 -1.10 4.78
C GLY A 144 11.79 -1.48 4.38
N ILE A 145 11.94 -2.48 3.48
CA ILE A 145 13.28 -2.99 3.11
C ILE A 145 14.16 -1.92 2.48
N GLU A 146 13.58 -0.86 1.92
CA GLU A 146 14.28 0.33 1.41
C GLU A 146 15.04 1.10 2.48
N TYR A 147 14.70 0.90 3.75
CA TYR A 147 15.34 1.55 4.90
C TYR A 147 16.40 0.68 5.58
N LEU A 148 16.55 -0.58 5.18
CA LEU A 148 17.60 -1.45 5.67
C LEU A 148 18.96 -0.88 5.33
N VAL A 149 19.92 -1.03 6.26
CA VAL A 149 21.28 -0.52 6.10
C VAL A 149 21.98 -1.26 4.98
N TYR A 150 22.65 -0.51 4.13
CA TYR A 150 23.54 -0.94 3.08
C TYR A 150 24.75 -0.01 3.10
N ASP A 151 25.95 -0.56 3.26
CA ASP A 151 27.19 0.22 3.41
C ASP A 151 27.10 1.36 4.43
N GLY A 152 26.55 1.06 5.63
CA GLY A 152 26.52 1.95 6.79
C GLY A 152 25.41 3.00 6.79
N LYS A 153 24.51 3.03 5.78
CA LYS A 153 23.36 3.94 5.71
C LYS A 153 22.14 3.23 5.13
N PRO A 154 20.92 3.70 5.40
CA PRO A 154 19.73 3.21 4.70
C PRO A 154 19.91 3.27 3.18
N LEU A 155 19.48 2.23 2.46
CA LEU A 155 19.62 2.19 0.99
C LEU A 155 18.93 3.40 0.34
N SER A 156 17.76 3.81 0.84
CA SER A 156 17.02 4.97 0.36
C SER A 156 17.76 6.32 0.52
N GLU A 157 18.81 6.37 1.34
CA GLU A 157 19.67 7.56 1.45
C GLU A 157 20.82 7.56 0.42
N GLN A 158 21.15 6.40 -0.15
CA GLN A 158 22.29 6.22 -1.06
C GLN A 158 21.90 6.22 -2.53
N MET A 159 20.68 5.79 -2.83
CA MET A 159 20.13 5.78 -4.20
C MET A 159 18.64 6.14 -4.21
N GLU A 160 18.12 6.39 -5.40
CA GLU A 160 16.68 6.56 -5.57
C GLU A 160 15.98 5.21 -5.54
N VAL A 161 15.22 4.94 -4.48
CA VAL A 161 14.48 3.68 -4.32
C VAL A 161 12.99 3.93 -4.50
N TYR A 162 12.36 3.16 -5.36
CA TYR A 162 10.94 3.20 -5.67
C TYR A 162 10.30 1.85 -5.38
N ARG A 163 9.41 1.80 -4.39
CA ARG A 163 8.56 0.63 -4.13
C ARG A 163 7.35 0.69 -5.06
N LEU A 164 7.16 -0.38 -5.81
CA LEU A 164 6.07 -0.51 -6.79
C LEU A 164 5.17 -1.68 -6.43
N SER A 165 3.90 -1.61 -6.83
CA SER A 165 2.98 -2.74 -6.76
C SER A 165 3.43 -3.89 -7.66
N THR A 166 4.05 -3.56 -8.79
CA THR A 166 4.81 -4.45 -9.70
C THR A 166 5.71 -3.58 -10.57
N THR A 167 6.84 -4.10 -11.03
CA THR A 167 7.72 -3.34 -11.93
C THR A 167 7.06 -3.01 -13.28
N LYS A 168 5.96 -3.67 -13.65
CA LYS A 168 5.15 -3.33 -14.83
C LYS A 168 4.56 -1.91 -14.78
N VAL A 169 4.45 -1.31 -13.58
CA VAL A 169 4.01 0.10 -13.41
C VAL A 169 4.89 1.04 -14.23
N LEU A 170 6.16 0.71 -14.46
CA LEU A 170 7.06 1.48 -15.34
C LEU A 170 6.58 1.58 -16.80
N CYS A 171 5.76 0.61 -17.25
CA CYS A 171 5.22 0.58 -18.60
C CYS A 171 3.89 1.34 -18.72
N TYR A 172 3.29 1.72 -17.60
CA TYR A 172 1.96 2.32 -17.54
C TYR A 172 2.07 3.81 -17.26
N HIS A 173 1.78 4.62 -18.27
CA HIS A 173 2.00 6.07 -18.23
C HIS A 173 0.70 6.87 -18.05
N GLN A 174 -0.27 6.38 -17.27
CA GLN A 174 -1.39 7.25 -16.88
C GLN A 174 -0.90 8.28 -15.87
N GLN A 175 -0.88 9.53 -16.31
CA GLN A 175 -0.72 10.66 -15.40
C GLN A 175 -2.12 11.08 -14.93
N PRO A 176 -2.36 11.19 -13.60
CA PRO A 176 -3.64 11.71 -13.13
C PRO A 176 -3.85 13.13 -13.64
N ALA A 177 -5.08 13.46 -13.94
CA ALA A 177 -5.41 14.85 -14.27
C ALA A 177 -5.05 15.71 -13.06
N LEU A 178 -4.12 16.66 -13.23
CA LEU A 178 -3.71 17.58 -12.15
C LEU A 178 -4.91 18.45 -11.76
N THR A 179 -5.67 18.00 -10.77
CA THR A 179 -6.69 18.81 -10.11
C THR A 179 -6.02 19.55 -8.96
N SER A 180 -6.50 20.74 -8.61
CA SER A 180 -5.95 21.50 -7.48
C SER A 180 -6.82 21.35 -6.24
N ASN A 181 -7.33 20.14 -5.97
CA ASN A 181 -8.27 19.85 -4.90
C ASN A 181 -7.66 18.87 -3.89
N ALA A 182 -7.81 19.14 -2.61
CA ALA A 182 -7.42 18.24 -1.52
C ALA A 182 -8.57 18.07 -0.51
N VAL A 183 -8.68 16.87 0.06
CA VAL A 183 -9.56 16.59 1.18
C VAL A 183 -8.73 15.98 2.30
N LEU A 184 -8.91 16.51 3.52
CA LEU A 184 -8.19 16.11 4.72
C LEU A 184 -9.21 15.63 5.76
N PHE A 185 -8.96 14.47 6.37
CA PHE A 185 -9.70 13.95 7.51
C PHE A 185 -8.77 13.89 8.73
N GLY A 186 -9.23 14.34 9.88
CA GLY A 186 -8.52 14.27 11.17
C GLY A 186 -9.33 14.91 12.27
N ASP A 187 -8.85 14.89 13.52
CA ASP A 187 -9.58 15.38 14.71
C ASP A 187 -10.99 14.72 14.79
N ILE A 188 -11.02 13.39 14.64
CA ILE A 188 -12.26 12.62 14.46
C ILE A 188 -12.84 12.26 15.81
N ASN A 189 -14.15 12.48 16.00
CA ASN A 189 -14.87 12.05 17.19
C ASN A 189 -15.43 10.63 17.00
N TYR A 190 -14.75 9.64 17.54
CA TYR A 190 -15.15 8.24 17.43
C TYR A 190 -16.34 7.85 18.30
N ASN A 191 -16.79 8.72 19.22
CA ASN A 191 -17.84 8.47 20.22
C ASN A 191 -19.17 9.13 19.87
N GLU A 192 -19.23 9.92 18.81
CA GLU A 192 -20.47 10.59 18.37
C GLU A 192 -20.89 10.12 17.01
N GLU A 193 -22.21 9.91 16.82
CA GLU A 193 -22.79 9.52 15.54
C GLU A 193 -22.54 10.59 14.48
N GLY A 194 -22.05 10.18 13.31
CA GLY A 194 -21.99 11.05 12.15
C GLY A 194 -23.41 11.51 11.77
N THR A 195 -23.53 12.75 11.31
CA THR A 195 -24.81 13.36 10.86
C THR A 195 -25.41 12.54 9.73
N ASN A 196 -26.22 11.51 10.02
CA ASN A 196 -27.10 10.72 9.14
C ASN A 196 -27.22 9.24 9.53
N SER A 197 -27.03 8.84 10.79
CA SER A 197 -27.16 7.43 11.16
C SER A 197 -28.60 7.07 11.49
N SER A 198 -29.12 6.04 10.82
CA SER A 198 -30.29 5.28 11.24
C SER A 198 -29.79 4.06 12.03
N SER A 199 -30.16 4.00 13.29
CA SER A 199 -29.72 3.03 14.29
C SER A 199 -29.80 1.56 13.88
N VAL A 200 -28.68 0.85 13.85
CA VAL A 200 -28.62 -0.61 14.02
C VAL A 200 -27.49 -0.94 14.99
N LYS A 201 -27.82 -1.02 16.27
CA LYS A 201 -26.96 -1.57 17.32
C LYS A 201 -26.87 -3.09 17.18
N ARG A 202 -26.11 -3.63 16.24
CA ARG A 202 -25.78 -5.08 16.24
C ARG A 202 -24.46 -5.35 15.51
N GLU A 203 -23.60 -6.15 16.17
CA GLU A 203 -22.48 -6.92 15.63
C GLU A 203 -21.05 -6.33 15.58
N LEU A 204 -20.74 -5.29 16.33
CA LEU A 204 -19.33 -4.97 16.65
C LEU A 204 -18.65 -6.08 17.50
N ALA A 205 -19.42 -6.99 18.11
CA ALA A 205 -18.88 -8.08 18.93
C ALA A 205 -18.05 -9.11 18.13
N GLY A 206 -18.29 -9.27 16.84
CA GLY A 206 -17.51 -10.17 15.97
C GLY A 206 -16.22 -9.53 15.44
N LEU A 207 -16.17 -8.21 15.28
CA LEU A 207 -14.98 -7.45 14.92
C LEU A 207 -14.11 -7.11 16.16
N ARG A 208 -14.71 -7.16 17.34
CA ARG A 208 -14.06 -7.00 18.64
C ARG A 208 -13.69 -8.39 19.15
N GLY A 209 -12.43 -8.79 19.02
CA GLY A 209 -11.96 -10.07 19.61
C GLY A 209 -12.37 -10.18 21.09
N ASN A 210 -12.65 -11.39 21.56
CA ASN A 210 -12.98 -11.72 22.96
C ASN A 210 -11.90 -11.18 23.90
N GLY A 211 -12.17 -10.14 24.64
CA GLY A 211 -11.33 -9.56 25.67
C GLY A 211 -11.03 -8.08 25.37
N ASP A 212 -11.55 -7.21 26.21
CA ASP A 212 -11.45 -5.77 26.26
C ASP A 212 -11.81 -5.01 24.95
N VAL A 213 -12.89 -4.27 25.03
CA VAL A 213 -13.35 -3.34 23.99
C VAL A 213 -12.29 -2.24 23.88
N ASN A 214 -11.28 -2.44 23.03
CA ASN A 214 -10.36 -1.39 22.69
C ASN A 214 -11.15 -0.35 21.87
N MET A 215 -11.72 0.61 22.56
CA MET A 215 -12.31 1.81 21.96
C MET A 215 -11.20 2.58 21.25
N PHE A 216 -11.49 3.15 20.09
CA PHE A 216 -10.60 4.08 19.42
C PHE A 216 -10.48 5.34 20.31
N GLY A 217 -9.28 5.57 20.85
CA GLY A 217 -8.98 6.77 21.64
C GLY A 217 -8.83 8.00 20.75
N ASN A 218 -8.89 9.19 21.36
CA ASN A 218 -8.59 10.41 20.62
C ASN A 218 -7.14 10.44 20.14
N LEU A 219 -6.92 10.99 18.95
CA LEU A 219 -5.60 11.25 18.35
C LEU A 219 -5.36 12.76 18.41
N ASP A 220 -4.77 13.23 19.52
CA ASP A 220 -4.69 14.66 19.83
C ASP A 220 -3.86 15.50 18.84
N ASN A 221 -2.89 14.87 18.16
CA ASN A 221 -2.05 15.55 17.18
C ASN A 221 -2.69 15.66 15.78
N THR A 222 -3.74 14.89 15.47
CA THR A 222 -4.36 14.92 14.13
C THR A 222 -5.04 16.25 13.81
N LYS A 223 -5.55 16.96 14.82
CA LYS A 223 -6.06 18.32 14.67
C LYS A 223 -4.99 19.30 14.19
N ARG A 224 -3.83 19.28 14.85
CA ARG A 224 -2.67 20.09 14.46
C ARG A 224 -2.18 19.66 13.06
N GLU A 225 -2.10 18.36 12.83
CA GLU A 225 -1.65 17.79 11.57
C GLU A 225 -2.47 18.33 10.40
N ILE A 226 -3.79 18.14 10.39
CA ILE A 226 -4.64 18.59 9.26
C ILE A 226 -4.65 20.12 9.13
N SER A 227 -4.60 20.88 10.27
CA SER A 227 -4.57 22.35 10.23
C SER A 227 -3.28 22.89 9.58
N GLU A 228 -2.11 22.35 9.96
CA GLU A 228 -0.84 22.77 9.36
C GLU A 228 -0.72 22.30 7.91
N ILE A 229 -1.17 21.08 7.56
CA ILE A 229 -1.19 20.59 6.19
C ILE A 229 -2.09 21.48 5.32
N GLU A 230 -3.27 21.84 5.80
CA GLU A 230 -4.18 22.75 5.08
C GLU A 230 -3.51 24.10 4.75
N GLN A 231 -2.80 24.68 5.73
CA GLN A 231 -2.06 25.93 5.51
C GLN A 231 -0.94 25.78 4.49
N VAL A 232 -0.20 24.66 4.52
CA VAL A 232 0.87 24.34 3.57
C VAL A 232 0.31 24.17 2.16
N LEU A 233 -0.78 23.42 2.01
CA LEU A 233 -1.42 23.17 0.72
C LEU A 233 -1.99 24.48 0.11
N LYS A 234 -2.67 25.30 0.93
CA LYS A 234 -3.23 26.60 0.47
C LYS A 234 -2.16 27.61 0.06
N LYS A 235 -0.98 27.57 0.69
CA LYS A 235 0.18 28.40 0.30
C LYS A 235 0.85 27.86 -0.97
N GLY A 236 0.69 26.60 -1.27
CA GLY A 236 1.23 25.93 -2.45
C GLY A 236 0.31 26.00 -3.68
N SER A 237 0.30 24.95 -4.46
CA SER A 237 -0.45 24.86 -5.72
C SER A 237 -1.90 24.40 -5.59
N ILE A 238 -2.34 24.03 -4.40
CA ILE A 238 -3.70 23.47 -4.16
C ILE A 238 -4.69 24.61 -3.92
N LYS A 239 -5.63 24.77 -4.85
CA LYS A 239 -6.60 25.90 -4.82
C LYS A 239 -7.77 25.67 -3.86
N LYS A 240 -8.21 24.40 -3.71
CA LYS A 240 -9.34 24.06 -2.86
C LYS A 240 -8.94 22.96 -1.88
N VAL A 241 -8.91 23.29 -0.60
CA VAL A 241 -8.68 22.34 0.49
C VAL A 241 -9.93 22.28 1.35
N VAL A 242 -10.43 21.07 1.60
CA VAL A 242 -11.57 20.79 2.49
C VAL A 242 -11.05 19.94 3.64
N SER A 243 -11.11 20.45 4.85
CA SER A 243 -10.80 19.70 6.07
C SER A 243 -12.09 19.25 6.74
N LEU A 244 -12.17 17.98 7.06
CA LEU A 244 -13.30 17.34 7.74
C LEU A 244 -12.82 16.82 9.09
N SER A 245 -13.49 17.25 10.15
CA SER A 245 -13.16 16.92 11.53
C SER A 245 -14.43 16.60 12.31
N ASP A 246 -14.25 16.12 13.54
CA ASP A 246 -15.31 15.79 14.46
C ASP A 246 -16.36 14.87 13.81
N GLN A 247 -17.66 15.14 13.93
CA GLN A 247 -18.75 14.40 13.31
C GLN A 247 -18.77 14.50 11.78
N ASN A 248 -18.20 15.58 11.20
CA ASN A 248 -18.12 15.75 9.75
C ASN A 248 -17.11 14.81 9.09
N ALA A 249 -16.14 14.30 9.85
CA ALA A 249 -15.22 13.27 9.39
C ALA A 249 -15.89 11.89 9.44
N SER A 250 -17.00 11.74 8.73
CA SER A 250 -17.84 10.54 8.75
C SER A 250 -17.52 9.58 7.59
N LYS A 251 -17.87 8.30 7.77
CA LYS A 251 -17.82 7.28 6.70
C LYS A 251 -18.55 7.75 5.45
N GLN A 252 -19.74 8.35 5.59
CA GLN A 252 -20.50 8.82 4.45
C GLN A 252 -19.79 9.94 3.69
N ALA A 253 -19.16 10.88 4.41
CA ALA A 253 -18.36 11.94 3.81
C ALA A 253 -17.19 11.36 2.99
N PHE A 254 -16.53 10.31 3.50
CA PHE A 254 -15.48 9.60 2.79
C PHE A 254 -16.00 8.87 1.53
N LEU A 255 -17.06 8.09 1.65
CA LEU A 255 -17.64 7.35 0.50
C LEU A 255 -18.16 8.29 -0.59
N ASN A 256 -18.63 9.48 -0.24
CA ASN A 256 -19.07 10.52 -1.18
C ASN A 256 -17.91 11.12 -2.01
N LEU A 257 -16.65 10.72 -1.76
CA LEU A 257 -15.50 11.11 -2.59
C LEU A 257 -15.39 10.30 -3.88
N THR A 258 -16.16 9.22 -4.02
CA THR A 258 -16.22 8.46 -5.29
C THR A 258 -16.56 9.40 -6.45
N ASP A 259 -15.89 9.22 -7.60
CA ASP A 259 -16.01 10.06 -8.81
C ASP A 259 -15.67 11.54 -8.63
N LYS A 260 -15.08 11.94 -7.49
CA LYS A 260 -14.63 13.32 -7.29
C LYS A 260 -13.21 13.51 -7.83
N LYS A 261 -12.98 14.65 -8.45
CA LYS A 261 -11.65 15.05 -8.91
C LYS A 261 -10.84 15.55 -7.72
N LEU A 262 -9.93 14.71 -7.23
CA LEU A 262 -9.03 15.01 -6.13
C LEU A 262 -7.59 14.88 -6.59
N ASN A 263 -6.69 15.75 -6.09
CA ASN A 263 -5.25 15.50 -6.18
C ASN A 263 -4.75 14.75 -4.96
N ILE A 264 -5.20 15.17 -3.80
CA ILE A 264 -4.71 14.71 -2.51
C ILE A 264 -5.90 14.31 -1.64
N LEU A 265 -5.81 13.12 -1.08
CA LEU A 265 -6.65 12.64 0.00
C LEU A 265 -5.75 12.29 1.19
N HIS A 266 -5.90 13.01 2.30
CA HIS A 266 -5.17 12.76 3.53
C HIS A 266 -6.13 12.29 4.61
N ILE A 267 -5.81 11.19 5.30
CA ILE A 267 -6.67 10.58 6.32
C ILE A 267 -5.84 10.33 7.57
N ALA A 268 -6.01 11.18 8.58
CA ALA A 268 -5.39 11.04 9.90
C ALA A 268 -6.39 10.42 10.86
N THR A 269 -6.26 9.10 11.11
CA THR A 269 -7.23 8.31 11.87
C THR A 269 -6.62 7.03 12.44
N HIS A 270 -7.43 6.20 13.09
CA HIS A 270 -7.06 4.84 13.43
C HIS A 270 -7.24 3.92 12.21
N GLY A 271 -6.21 3.09 11.97
CA GLY A 271 -6.27 1.95 11.07
C GLY A 271 -6.02 0.65 11.82
N ALA A 272 -6.56 -0.45 11.34
CA ALA A 272 -6.29 -1.76 11.89
C ALA A 272 -6.43 -2.85 10.83
N TYR A 273 -5.59 -3.88 10.95
CA TYR A 273 -5.77 -5.15 10.27
C TYR A 273 -5.90 -6.27 11.32
N ARG A 274 -6.98 -7.04 11.24
CA ARG A 274 -7.31 -8.10 12.21
C ARG A 274 -7.27 -9.47 11.54
N PRO A 275 -6.09 -10.11 11.46
CA PRO A 275 -5.96 -11.40 10.81
C PRO A 275 -6.67 -12.49 11.62
N GLN A 276 -7.39 -13.39 10.92
CA GLN A 276 -7.92 -14.63 11.48
C GLN A 276 -7.35 -15.81 10.71
N LYS A 277 -7.11 -16.94 11.38
CA LYS A 277 -6.57 -18.13 10.75
C LYS A 277 -7.55 -18.67 9.70
N GLY A 278 -7.06 -18.87 8.48
CA GLY A 278 -7.85 -19.48 7.40
C GLY A 278 -8.82 -18.54 6.68
N MET A 279 -8.77 -17.21 6.95
CA MET A 279 -9.64 -16.25 6.24
C MET A 279 -9.37 -16.26 4.74
N SER A 280 -10.43 -16.09 3.97
CA SER A 280 -10.38 -15.83 2.52
C SER A 280 -9.81 -14.44 2.22
N ASP A 281 -9.53 -14.16 0.94
CA ASP A 281 -9.06 -12.84 0.51
C ASP A 281 -10.15 -11.77 0.71
N GLN A 282 -11.40 -12.13 0.50
CA GLN A 282 -12.54 -11.24 0.72
C GLN A 282 -12.72 -10.89 2.21
N GLU A 283 -12.59 -11.87 3.11
CA GLU A 283 -12.62 -11.64 4.55
C GLU A 283 -11.46 -10.76 5.00
N ALA A 284 -10.27 -10.93 4.42
CA ALA A 284 -9.11 -10.08 4.69
C ALA A 284 -9.36 -8.62 4.29
N MET A 285 -9.98 -8.39 3.13
CA MET A 285 -10.39 -7.05 2.69
C MET A 285 -11.43 -6.42 3.62
N SER A 286 -12.31 -7.23 4.21
CA SER A 286 -13.30 -6.75 5.20
C SER A 286 -12.70 -6.54 6.60
N SER A 287 -11.56 -7.16 6.89
CA SER A 287 -10.86 -7.10 8.19
C SER A 287 -9.81 -5.99 8.27
N SER A 288 -9.51 -5.31 7.16
CA SER A 288 -8.65 -4.12 7.11
C SER A 288 -9.52 -2.88 7.10
N ILE A 289 -9.39 -2.02 8.09
CA ILE A 289 -10.33 -0.95 8.39
C ILE A 289 -9.66 0.41 8.62
N LEU A 290 -10.46 1.47 8.38
CA LEU A 290 -10.23 2.83 8.86
C LEU A 290 -11.41 3.27 9.73
N ALA A 291 -11.13 3.95 10.85
CA ALA A 291 -12.15 4.46 11.75
C ALA A 291 -12.54 5.90 11.40
N PHE A 292 -13.83 6.19 11.40
CA PHE A 292 -14.41 7.52 11.19
C PHE A 292 -15.34 7.88 12.34
N ALA A 293 -16.01 9.04 12.28
CA ALA A 293 -16.90 9.48 13.33
C ALA A 293 -17.93 8.39 13.69
N GLY A 294 -18.12 8.15 14.99
CA GLY A 294 -19.01 7.11 15.52
C GLY A 294 -18.45 5.69 15.51
N ALA A 295 -17.18 5.47 15.16
CA ALA A 295 -16.59 4.13 15.05
C ALA A 295 -16.63 3.31 16.37
N ASN A 296 -16.77 3.95 17.52
CA ASN A 296 -16.95 3.28 18.80
C ASN A 296 -18.41 2.90 19.08
N LEU A 297 -19.36 3.42 18.32
CA LEU A 297 -20.79 3.20 18.52
C LEU A 297 -21.29 2.05 17.65
N ASP A 298 -20.99 2.10 16.36
CA ASP A 298 -21.45 1.11 15.39
C ASP A 298 -20.54 0.98 14.16
N GLU A 299 -20.90 0.07 13.24
CA GLU A 299 -20.16 -0.17 11.99
C GLU A 299 -20.26 0.97 10.99
N GLN A 300 -21.19 1.91 11.18
CA GLN A 300 -21.34 3.07 10.28
C GLN A 300 -20.17 4.04 10.41
N GLY A 301 -19.40 3.96 11.50
CA GLY A 301 -18.13 4.65 11.65
C GLY A 301 -16.92 3.89 11.10
N ILE A 302 -17.08 2.68 10.55
CA ILE A 302 -15.98 1.84 10.06
C ILE A 302 -16.03 1.73 8.54
N VAL A 303 -14.91 2.05 7.88
CA VAL A 303 -14.70 1.82 6.44
C VAL A 303 -13.75 0.64 6.27
N THR A 304 -14.16 -0.35 5.48
CA THR A 304 -13.36 -1.53 5.16
C THR A 304 -12.60 -1.35 3.84
N ALA A 305 -11.49 -2.07 3.67
CA ALA A 305 -10.77 -2.11 2.39
C ALA A 305 -11.68 -2.63 1.23
N ALA A 306 -12.65 -3.49 1.54
CA ALA A 306 -13.62 -3.97 0.56
C ALA A 306 -14.59 -2.87 0.08
N GLU A 307 -14.94 -1.92 0.94
CA GLU A 307 -15.74 -0.74 0.55
C GLU A 307 -14.89 0.25 -0.25
N VAL A 308 -13.66 0.52 0.18
CA VAL A 308 -12.71 1.36 -0.57
C VAL A 308 -12.51 0.82 -1.99
N ALA A 309 -12.36 -0.49 -2.16
CA ALA A 309 -12.15 -1.13 -3.47
C ALA A 309 -13.31 -0.91 -4.47
N LYS A 310 -14.49 -0.51 -3.99
CA LYS A 310 -15.66 -0.22 -4.82
C LYS A 310 -15.76 1.26 -5.23
N MET A 311 -14.93 2.12 -4.65
CA MET A 311 -14.90 3.54 -4.99
C MET A 311 -14.18 3.77 -6.32
N ASN A 312 -14.45 4.90 -6.95
CA ASN A 312 -13.68 5.40 -8.09
C ASN A 312 -12.86 6.61 -7.64
N LEU A 313 -11.54 6.41 -7.45
CA LEU A 313 -10.57 7.42 -7.03
C LEU A 313 -9.45 7.59 -8.07
N ARG A 314 -9.69 7.29 -9.33
CA ARG A 314 -8.69 7.31 -10.41
C ARG A 314 -8.06 8.68 -10.65
N GLU A 315 -8.79 9.76 -10.32
CA GLU A 315 -8.28 11.12 -10.42
C GLU A 315 -7.42 11.52 -9.19
N CYS A 316 -7.26 10.60 -8.20
CA CYS A 316 -6.49 10.88 -6.98
C CYS A 316 -5.02 10.51 -7.17
N ASP A 317 -4.15 11.53 -7.19
CA ASP A 317 -2.71 11.35 -7.36
C ASP A 317 -2.04 10.79 -6.11
N LEU A 318 -2.48 11.23 -4.93
CA LEU A 318 -1.89 10.84 -3.66
C LEU A 318 -2.96 10.57 -2.60
N VAL A 319 -2.96 9.36 -2.04
CA VAL A 319 -3.61 9.07 -0.76
C VAL A 319 -2.54 8.92 0.31
N ALA A 320 -2.62 9.73 1.36
CA ALA A 320 -1.76 9.63 2.55
C ALA A 320 -2.60 9.11 3.74
N LEU A 321 -2.24 7.94 4.24
CA LEU A 321 -2.87 7.29 5.38
C LEU A 321 -2.00 7.50 6.63
N SER A 322 -2.29 8.56 7.36
CA SER A 322 -1.70 8.85 8.68
C SER A 322 -2.41 8.02 9.75
N ALA A 323 -2.18 6.70 9.72
CA ALA A 323 -2.86 5.72 10.56
C ALA A 323 -1.99 4.48 10.75
N CYS A 324 -2.25 3.69 11.82
CA CYS A 324 -1.50 2.48 12.10
C CYS A 324 -1.78 1.37 11.07
N GLU A 325 -0.77 0.57 10.75
CA GLU A 325 -0.89 -0.72 10.02
C GLU A 325 -1.66 -0.66 8.69
N THR A 326 -1.74 0.51 8.06
CA THR A 326 -2.53 0.72 6.83
C THR A 326 -1.98 -0.01 5.61
N GLY A 327 -0.69 -0.33 5.61
CA GLY A 327 -0.05 -1.15 4.58
C GLY A 327 -0.16 -2.66 4.82
N LEU A 328 -0.65 -3.10 5.99
CA LEU A 328 -0.80 -4.51 6.32
C LEU A 328 -2.08 -5.11 5.74
N GLY A 329 -2.04 -6.43 5.57
CA GLY A 329 -3.15 -7.22 5.10
C GLY A 329 -2.78 -8.70 5.01
N LYS A 330 -3.70 -9.54 4.52
CA LYS A 330 -3.39 -10.93 4.23
C LYS A 330 -2.41 -11.01 3.06
N LEU A 331 -1.28 -11.66 3.26
CA LEU A 331 -0.33 -11.97 2.19
C LEU A 331 -0.90 -13.08 1.30
N GLY A 332 -1.04 -12.82 0.02
CA GLY A 332 -1.49 -13.78 -0.98
C GLY A 332 -0.54 -13.80 -2.17
N THR A 333 -0.82 -14.68 -3.14
CA THR A 333 -0.02 -14.81 -4.38
C THR A 333 0.01 -13.53 -5.21
N ASP A 334 -1.00 -12.65 -5.03
CA ASP A 334 -1.16 -11.41 -5.79
C ASP A 334 -0.87 -10.16 -4.93
N GLY A 335 -0.10 -10.29 -3.84
CA GLY A 335 0.29 -9.20 -2.94
C GLY A 335 -0.56 -9.13 -1.66
N VAL A 336 -0.75 -7.91 -1.13
CA VAL A 336 -1.42 -7.68 0.16
C VAL A 336 -2.91 -7.45 -0.01
N PHE A 337 -3.74 -8.27 0.64
CA PHE A 337 -5.19 -8.10 0.72
C PHE A 337 -5.56 -7.26 1.95
N GLY A 338 -5.69 -5.97 1.77
CA GLY A 338 -5.96 -5.00 2.81
C GLY A 338 -6.25 -3.61 2.21
N LEU A 339 -6.07 -2.54 3.01
CA LEU A 339 -6.29 -1.16 2.56
C LEU A 339 -5.45 -0.79 1.34
N GLN A 340 -4.19 -1.26 1.27
CA GLN A 340 -3.33 -1.09 0.10
C GLN A 340 -4.06 -1.52 -1.19
N ARG A 341 -4.59 -2.75 -1.22
CA ARG A 341 -5.34 -3.27 -2.37
C ARG A 341 -6.64 -2.51 -2.58
N GLY A 342 -7.34 -2.15 -1.50
CA GLY A 342 -8.57 -1.36 -1.56
C GLY A 342 -8.36 -0.08 -2.35
N PHE A 343 -7.38 0.74 -1.98
CA PHE A 343 -7.08 1.99 -2.66
C PHE A 343 -6.52 1.80 -4.08
N LYS A 344 -5.69 0.77 -4.31
CA LYS A 344 -5.20 0.47 -5.67
C LYS A 344 -6.34 0.04 -6.60
N ASN A 345 -7.28 -0.77 -6.12
CA ASN A 345 -8.47 -1.15 -6.90
C ASN A 345 -9.38 0.05 -7.17
N ALA A 346 -9.46 1.01 -6.24
CA ALA A 346 -10.15 2.28 -6.45
C ALA A 346 -9.47 3.19 -7.49
N GLY A 347 -8.26 2.85 -7.94
CA GLY A 347 -7.52 3.54 -8.98
C GLY A 347 -6.54 4.61 -8.50
N VAL A 348 -6.25 4.67 -7.21
CA VAL A 348 -5.29 5.64 -6.63
C VAL A 348 -3.89 5.44 -7.21
N HIS A 349 -3.23 6.52 -7.60
CA HIS A 349 -1.89 6.46 -8.21
C HIS A 349 -0.82 6.15 -7.17
N THR A 350 -0.67 7.00 -6.17
CA THR A 350 0.36 6.86 -5.12
C THR A 350 -0.28 6.67 -3.75
N LEU A 351 0.23 5.73 -2.96
CA LEU A 351 -0.13 5.55 -1.56
C LEU A 351 1.05 5.85 -0.64
N LEU A 352 0.84 6.73 0.34
CA LEU A 352 1.69 6.87 1.52
C LEU A 352 0.99 6.17 2.68
N MET A 353 1.61 5.13 3.25
CA MET A 353 0.99 4.27 4.26
C MET A 353 2.00 3.71 5.24
N SER A 354 1.54 3.25 6.40
CA SER A 354 2.39 2.67 7.45
C SER A 354 2.37 1.13 7.41
N LEU A 355 3.51 0.51 7.72
CA LEU A 355 3.68 -0.95 7.84
C LEU A 355 3.66 -1.45 9.30
N LYS A 356 3.66 -0.55 10.28
CA LYS A 356 3.68 -0.84 11.71
C LYS A 356 2.80 0.16 12.45
N ASN A 357 2.58 -0.08 13.73
CA ASN A 357 2.01 0.91 14.63
C ASN A 357 2.88 2.17 14.64
N VAL A 358 2.25 3.32 14.55
CA VAL A 358 2.91 4.62 14.49
C VAL A 358 2.53 5.48 15.69
N TYR A 359 3.42 6.41 16.06
CA TYR A 359 3.23 7.29 17.20
C TYR A 359 2.64 8.61 16.73
N ASP A 360 1.50 9.00 17.27
CA ASP A 360 0.72 10.17 16.86
C ASP A 360 1.56 11.44 16.67
N ALA A 361 2.40 11.80 17.67
CA ALA A 361 3.22 13.02 17.61
C ALA A 361 4.27 13.01 16.48
N SER A 362 5.05 11.92 16.34
CA SER A 362 6.08 11.82 15.29
C SER A 362 5.47 11.70 13.89
N THR A 363 4.29 11.09 13.80
CA THR A 363 3.54 10.95 12.56
C THR A 363 3.06 12.30 12.05
N ALA A 364 2.47 13.13 12.94
CA ALA A 364 2.07 14.48 12.58
C ALA A 364 3.25 15.31 12.06
N GLU A 365 4.42 15.24 12.74
CA GLU A 365 5.64 15.92 12.27
C GLU A 365 6.09 15.44 10.88
N LEU A 366 6.06 14.12 10.65
CA LEU A 366 6.43 13.53 9.38
C LEU A 366 5.50 13.99 8.26
N MET A 367 4.19 13.94 8.47
CA MET A 367 3.20 14.31 7.45
C MET A 367 3.26 15.80 7.13
N ILE A 368 3.35 16.67 8.14
CA ILE A 368 3.48 18.13 7.93
C ILE A 368 4.75 18.43 7.13
N SER A 369 5.88 17.79 7.48
CA SER A 369 7.16 17.99 6.76
C SER A 369 7.08 17.46 5.33
N PHE A 370 6.47 16.28 5.13
CA PHE A 370 6.25 15.71 3.81
C PHE A 370 5.50 16.66 2.87
N TYR A 371 4.38 17.24 3.33
CA TYR A 371 3.62 18.19 2.51
C TYR A 371 4.35 19.50 2.27
N ARG A 372 5.17 19.98 3.22
CA ARG A 372 6.04 21.16 2.99
C ARG A 372 6.99 20.94 1.82
N TYR A 373 7.66 19.79 1.78
CA TYR A 373 8.56 19.46 0.67
C TYR A 373 7.81 19.20 -0.62
N LEU A 374 6.67 18.52 -0.57
CA LEU A 374 5.85 18.28 -1.74
C LEU A 374 5.39 19.59 -2.40
N MET A 375 4.94 20.56 -1.59
CA MET A 375 4.56 21.89 -2.08
C MET A 375 5.75 22.77 -2.51
N ALA A 376 6.96 22.44 -2.07
CA ALA A 376 8.20 23.03 -2.58
C ALA A 376 8.63 22.46 -3.95
N GLY A 377 7.86 21.53 -4.52
CA GLY A 377 8.07 20.99 -5.86
C GLY A 377 9.06 19.84 -5.97
N VAL A 378 9.45 19.20 -4.85
CA VAL A 378 10.27 17.99 -4.92
C VAL A 378 9.37 16.76 -5.15
N SER A 379 9.94 15.68 -5.66
CA SER A 379 9.19 14.43 -5.88
C SER A 379 8.64 13.86 -4.57
N LYS A 380 7.54 13.10 -4.63
CA LYS A 380 6.92 12.43 -3.47
C LYS A 380 7.94 11.62 -2.67
N ARG A 381 8.80 10.86 -3.38
CA ARG A 381 9.88 10.06 -2.78
C ARG A 381 10.88 10.95 -2.00
N GLU A 382 11.36 12.02 -2.63
CA GLU A 382 12.32 12.92 -1.98
C GLU A 382 11.68 13.68 -0.83
N ALA A 383 10.39 14.05 -0.95
CA ALA A 383 9.62 14.68 0.12
C ALA A 383 9.52 13.76 1.35
N LEU A 384 9.21 12.46 1.17
CA LEU A 384 9.18 11.51 2.27
C LEU A 384 10.57 11.34 2.91
N LYS A 385 11.63 11.15 2.11
CA LYS A 385 13.01 11.03 2.60
C LYS A 385 13.41 12.22 3.48
N ARG A 386 13.14 13.45 3.02
CA ARG A 386 13.44 14.66 3.81
C ARG A 386 12.59 14.78 5.06
N ALA A 387 11.30 14.42 4.98
CA ALA A 387 10.42 14.39 6.15
C ALA A 387 10.92 13.41 7.21
N GLN A 388 11.39 12.23 6.82
CA GLN A 388 12.01 11.26 7.73
C GLN A 388 13.29 11.82 8.37
N GLN A 389 14.12 12.55 7.62
CA GLN A 389 15.31 13.22 8.17
C GLN A 389 14.94 14.31 9.17
N ASP A 390 13.91 15.12 8.89
CA ASP A 390 13.40 16.16 9.80
C ASP A 390 12.90 15.55 11.11
N VAL A 391 12.16 14.44 11.05
CA VAL A 391 11.66 13.71 12.24
C VAL A 391 12.84 13.22 13.10
N ARG A 392 13.86 12.65 12.47
CA ARG A 392 15.10 12.24 13.16
C ARG A 392 15.83 13.42 13.79
N ALA A 393 15.92 14.55 13.09
CA ALA A 393 16.54 15.78 13.59
C ALA A 393 15.79 16.39 14.79
N LYS A 394 14.46 16.18 14.88
CA LYS A 394 13.64 16.61 16.02
C LYS A 394 13.74 15.70 17.26
N GLY A 395 14.61 14.69 17.23
CA GLY A 395 14.88 13.81 18.36
C GLY A 395 14.21 12.42 18.28
N TYR A 396 13.37 12.16 17.28
CA TYR A 396 12.76 10.86 17.02
C TYR A 396 13.73 9.94 16.24
N LYS A 397 14.88 9.59 16.84
CA LYS A 397 16.00 8.93 16.16
C LYS A 397 15.73 7.48 15.84
N ASP A 398 14.99 6.76 16.69
CA ASP A 398 14.71 5.34 16.51
C ASP A 398 13.89 5.10 15.22
N ALA A 399 14.20 4.04 14.51
CA ALA A 399 13.57 3.70 13.23
C ALA A 399 12.02 3.54 13.34
N LYS A 400 11.51 3.12 14.48
CA LYS A 400 10.06 3.01 14.75
C LYS A 400 9.28 4.31 14.54
N TYR A 401 9.92 5.48 14.61
CA TYR A 401 9.27 6.78 14.43
C TYR A 401 9.25 7.27 12.99
N TRP A 402 10.15 6.78 12.12
CA TRP A 402 10.30 7.30 10.76
C TRP A 402 10.29 6.22 9.67
N ALA A 403 10.76 4.98 9.94
CA ALA A 403 10.87 3.92 8.96
C ALA A 403 9.57 3.11 8.76
N SER A 404 8.51 3.44 9.50
CA SER A 404 7.22 2.77 9.38
C SER A 404 6.44 3.18 8.12
N PHE A 405 6.70 4.37 7.57
CA PHE A 405 5.98 4.88 6.40
C PHE A 405 6.70 4.56 5.09
N ILE A 406 5.93 4.07 4.13
CA ILE A 406 6.38 3.78 2.77
C ILE A 406 5.51 4.50 1.73
N LEU A 407 6.10 4.74 0.56
CA LEU A 407 5.39 5.17 -0.64
C LEU A 407 5.29 4.01 -1.62
N LEU A 408 4.09 3.74 -2.11
CA LEU A 408 3.82 2.77 -3.16
C LEU A 408 3.46 3.51 -4.46
N ASP A 409 4.10 3.12 -5.57
CA ASP A 409 3.89 3.63 -6.93
C ASP A 409 4.12 5.16 -7.08
N ALA A 410 5.13 5.71 -6.38
CA ALA A 410 5.49 7.13 -6.43
C ALA A 410 6.53 7.41 -7.53
N ILE A 411 6.22 7.08 -8.79
CA ILE A 411 7.08 7.30 -9.96
C ILE A 411 6.72 8.55 -10.77
#